data_dc2199a09e2f05d12af4165d7b6846d0
#
_entry.id   dc2199a09e2f05d12af4165d7b6846d0
#
_cell.length_a   1.000
_cell.length_b   1.000
_cell.length_c   1.000
_cell.angle_alpha   90.00
_cell.angle_beta   90.00
_cell.angle_gamma   90.00
#
_symmetry.space_group_name_H-M   'P 1'
#
loop_
_entity.id
_entity.type
_entity.pdbx_description
1 polymer ?
#
loop_
_entity_poly.entity_id
_entity_poly.type
_entity_poly.pdbx_seq_one_letter_code
_entity_poly.pdbx_strand_id
1 'polypeptide(L)'
;SSAASDVYKRQHMDGDGSRWIRPRENTVDALVYGMNECDGVELDLRLSEDNRLVLHHDSKTELGDYPECLTLDELPDYVEPIEDLLNKKDFIRRWTEEGAFTCFEFKSPHPSSGKAGGWFNGKEREKHMAKMIEELNEILEPIDFSESSTVIYSFEPKIISASKKVKTNLKFSRLRPNIRSWGNWTSQRIVATPSFILNSLPRLMEKQRREKSPMLPCSLQYLKGIESNLSLGRTVGLQGKKLERLTKFRKGYPIYVWPSKSNAERMLLDAGLTGLTDDLAPTSVTLDSGHARWTKPATQPLTIKQRKELDDTPIDQHLNKVNEMKKEIPPWHELSNSERLDFISNWKKRWSWERSIESLIKETSSSSLPWEAPRIIGHRGTGKSHRNRSS
;
A
#
# COMPACT_ATOMS: atom_id res chain seq x y z
N SER A 1 -25.97 -22.25 5.71
CA SER A 1 -24.96 -22.92 4.85
C SER A 1 -24.86 -22.41 3.41
N SER A 2 -25.59 -21.39 2.97
CA SER A 2 -25.49 -20.91 1.58
C SER A 2 -24.75 -19.58 1.41
N ALA A 3 -24.49 -18.85 2.48
CA ALA A 3 -23.86 -17.52 2.37
C ALA A 3 -22.31 -17.55 2.43
N ALA A 4 -21.69 -18.67 2.72
CA ALA A 4 -20.25 -18.83 2.72
C ALA A 4 -19.67 -18.98 1.28
N SER A 5 -20.52 -19.42 0.32
CA SER A 5 -20.10 -19.66 -1.06
C SER A 5 -20.09 -18.38 -1.94
N ASP A 6 -20.75 -17.30 -1.53
CA ASP A 6 -20.92 -16.13 -2.39
C ASP A 6 -19.77 -15.12 -2.34
N VAL A 7 -18.89 -15.20 -1.35
CA VAL A 7 -17.71 -14.32 -1.25
C VAL A 7 -16.55 -14.83 -2.12
N TYR A 8 -16.53 -16.09 -2.45
CA TYR A 8 -15.54 -16.74 -3.32
C TYR A 8 -15.83 -16.55 -4.83
N LYS A 9 -16.97 -15.96 -5.21
CA LYS A 9 -17.48 -15.98 -6.59
C LYS A 9 -17.17 -14.77 -7.45
N ARG A 10 -16.05 -14.07 -7.26
CA ARG A 10 -15.48 -13.31 -8.37
C ARG A 10 -14.44 -14.15 -9.08
N GLN A 11 -14.95 -15.14 -9.81
CA GLN A 11 -14.14 -15.97 -10.68
C GLN A 11 -13.91 -15.20 -11.98
N HIS A 12 -12.66 -14.94 -12.27
CA HIS A 12 -12.25 -14.37 -13.55
C HIS A 12 -11.66 -15.49 -14.40
N MET A 13 -11.83 -15.42 -15.70
CA MET A 13 -11.20 -16.34 -16.66
C MET A 13 -9.82 -15.76 -17.00
N ASP A 14 -8.80 -16.59 -17.03
CA ASP A 14 -7.51 -16.24 -17.61
C ASP A 14 -7.64 -16.08 -19.12
N GLY A 15 -6.66 -15.44 -19.75
CA GLY A 15 -6.67 -15.20 -21.18
C GLY A 15 -6.66 -16.48 -22.04
N ASP A 16 -6.34 -17.64 -21.45
CA ASP A 16 -6.41 -18.97 -22.06
C ASP A 16 -7.74 -19.69 -21.82
N GLY A 17 -8.70 -19.04 -21.14
CA GLY A 17 -10.00 -19.60 -20.79
C GLY A 17 -10.01 -20.44 -19.51
N SER A 18 -8.89 -20.55 -18.81
CA SER A 18 -8.84 -21.19 -17.49
C SER A 18 -9.49 -20.29 -16.42
N ARG A 19 -9.99 -20.91 -15.35
CA ARG A 19 -10.63 -20.19 -14.27
C ARG A 19 -9.56 -19.70 -13.28
N TRP A 20 -9.28 -18.39 -13.28
CA TRP A 20 -8.39 -17.80 -12.29
C TRP A 20 -9.00 -17.88 -10.89
N ILE A 21 -8.24 -18.41 -9.95
CA ILE A 21 -8.61 -18.48 -8.53
C ILE A 21 -7.79 -17.41 -7.80
N ARG A 22 -8.46 -16.43 -7.19
CA ARG A 22 -7.79 -15.40 -6.43
C ARG A 22 -7.04 -16.03 -5.25
N PRO A 23 -5.73 -15.82 -5.12
CA PRO A 23 -4.99 -16.22 -3.93
C PRO A 23 -5.57 -15.57 -2.67
N ARG A 24 -5.45 -16.25 -1.54
CA ARG A 24 -5.85 -15.69 -0.24
C ARG A 24 -5.04 -14.43 0.04
N GLU A 25 -5.69 -13.38 0.51
CA GLU A 25 -5.03 -12.12 0.88
C GLU A 25 -3.91 -12.34 1.90
N ASN A 26 -2.84 -11.57 1.76
CA ASN A 26 -1.70 -11.56 2.67
C ASN A 26 -1.00 -12.94 2.81
N THR A 27 -1.01 -13.75 1.75
CA THR A 27 -0.19 -14.95 1.61
C THR A 27 0.95 -14.70 0.63
N VAL A 28 1.96 -15.55 0.67
CA VAL A 28 3.10 -15.48 -0.25
C VAL A 28 2.64 -15.44 -1.72
N ASP A 29 1.70 -16.29 -2.11
CA ASP A 29 1.17 -16.34 -3.48
C ASP A 29 0.47 -15.03 -3.88
N ALA A 30 -0.35 -14.46 -3.00
CA ALA A 30 -1.03 -13.20 -3.28
C ALA A 30 -0.04 -12.05 -3.41
N LEU A 31 1.00 -12.02 -2.58
CA LEU A 31 2.01 -10.97 -2.57
C LEU A 31 2.94 -11.06 -3.79
N VAL A 32 3.36 -12.26 -4.17
CA VAL A 32 4.14 -12.46 -5.40
C VAL A 32 3.34 -12.05 -6.64
N TYR A 33 2.07 -12.46 -6.71
CA TYR A 33 1.18 -12.04 -7.81
C TYR A 33 1.03 -10.52 -7.86
N GLY A 34 0.70 -9.89 -6.72
CA GLY A 34 0.55 -8.43 -6.65
C GLY A 34 1.82 -7.67 -7.02
N MET A 35 2.99 -8.16 -6.58
CA MET A 35 4.29 -7.61 -6.92
C MET A 35 4.56 -7.65 -8.43
N ASN A 36 4.12 -8.71 -9.11
CA ASN A 36 4.29 -8.87 -10.55
C ASN A 36 3.30 -8.02 -11.36
N GLU A 37 2.09 -7.78 -10.86
CA GLU A 37 1.04 -7.08 -11.59
C GLU A 37 0.98 -5.56 -11.35
N CYS A 38 1.62 -5.07 -10.28
CA CYS A 38 1.59 -3.66 -9.87
C CYS A 38 2.99 -3.03 -9.75
N ASP A 39 3.01 -1.76 -9.31
CA ASP A 39 4.23 -1.06 -8.91
C ASP A 39 4.77 -1.52 -7.55
N GLY A 40 4.14 -2.49 -6.92
CA GLY A 40 4.54 -3.04 -5.63
C GLY A 40 3.38 -3.61 -4.84
N VAL A 41 3.64 -3.97 -3.58
CA VAL A 41 2.65 -4.55 -2.68
C VAL A 41 2.67 -3.92 -1.29
N GLU A 42 1.56 -4.07 -0.63
CA GLU A 42 1.43 -3.86 0.81
C GLU A 42 1.10 -5.20 1.46
N LEU A 43 1.66 -5.40 2.64
CA LEU A 43 1.49 -6.61 3.43
C LEU A 43 1.42 -6.30 4.93
N ASP A 44 0.66 -7.14 5.65
CA ASP A 44 0.42 -7.01 7.07
C ASP A 44 1.28 -8.00 7.85
N LEU A 45 2.01 -7.51 8.85
CA LEU A 45 2.88 -8.32 9.70
C LEU A 45 2.40 -8.33 11.15
N ARG A 46 2.47 -9.52 11.76
CA ARG A 46 2.31 -9.76 13.19
C ARG A 46 3.52 -10.48 13.75
N LEU A 47 3.70 -10.40 15.05
CA LEU A 47 4.76 -11.09 15.76
C LEU A 47 4.15 -12.30 16.49
N SER A 48 4.60 -13.52 16.20
CA SER A 48 4.21 -14.75 16.91
C SER A 48 4.77 -14.77 18.34
N GLU A 49 4.38 -15.76 19.15
CA GLU A 49 4.86 -15.89 20.52
C GLU A 49 6.37 -16.10 20.60
N ASP A 50 6.93 -16.84 19.66
CA ASP A 50 8.36 -17.12 19.50
C ASP A 50 9.12 -16.04 18.70
N ASN A 51 8.51 -14.83 18.57
CA ASN A 51 9.08 -13.66 17.91
C ASN A 51 9.36 -13.83 16.40
N ARG A 52 8.60 -14.61 15.68
CA ARG A 52 8.68 -14.69 14.21
C ARG A 52 7.72 -13.68 13.59
N LEU A 53 8.16 -12.98 12.54
CA LEU A 53 7.27 -12.11 11.77
C LEU A 53 6.45 -12.94 10.79
N VAL A 54 5.12 -12.89 10.91
CA VAL A 54 4.19 -13.67 10.11
C VAL A 54 3.22 -12.78 9.33
N LEU A 55 2.84 -13.26 8.15
CA LEU A 55 1.91 -12.62 7.24
C LEU A 55 0.46 -12.85 7.72
N HIS A 56 -0.13 -11.89 8.43
CA HIS A 56 -1.52 -12.01 8.88
C HIS A 56 -2.16 -10.65 9.18
N HIS A 57 -3.34 -10.39 8.59
CA HIS A 57 -4.05 -9.13 8.80
C HIS A 57 -4.89 -9.11 10.07
N ASP A 58 -5.78 -10.09 10.24
CA ASP A 58 -6.80 -10.07 11.28
C ASP A 58 -6.21 -10.22 12.68
N SER A 59 -6.94 -9.73 13.69
CA SER A 59 -6.49 -9.87 15.08
C SER A 59 -6.57 -11.30 15.61
N LYS A 60 -7.30 -12.16 14.91
CA LYS A 60 -7.47 -13.58 15.23
C LYS A 60 -7.32 -14.44 13.99
N THR A 61 -6.87 -15.66 14.17
CA THR A 61 -6.95 -16.72 13.17
C THR A 61 -8.40 -17.13 12.90
N GLU A 62 -8.65 -17.93 11.89
CA GLU A 62 -10.00 -18.51 11.64
C GLU A 62 -10.47 -19.43 12.76
N LEU A 63 -9.52 -20.00 13.52
CA LEU A 63 -9.81 -20.82 14.68
C LEU A 63 -10.19 -20.01 15.92
N GLY A 64 -10.02 -18.67 15.87
CA GLY A 64 -10.38 -17.75 16.93
C GLY A 64 -9.23 -17.38 17.88
N ASP A 65 -8.03 -17.91 17.63
CA ASP A 65 -6.82 -17.66 18.43
C ASP A 65 -6.14 -16.36 18.02
N TYR A 66 -5.39 -15.77 18.95
CA TYR A 66 -4.56 -14.61 18.66
C TYR A 66 -3.19 -15.07 18.15
N PRO A 67 -2.75 -14.63 16.95
CA PRO A 67 -1.45 -15.05 16.39
C PRO A 67 -0.28 -14.79 17.34
N GLU A 68 -0.34 -13.72 18.12
CA GLU A 68 0.69 -13.35 19.08
C GLU A 68 0.78 -14.28 20.32
N CYS A 69 -0.16 -15.21 20.46
CA CYS A 69 -0.18 -16.20 21.54
C CYS A 69 0.21 -17.61 21.06
N LEU A 70 0.55 -17.76 19.79
CA LEU A 70 0.94 -19.01 19.15
C LEU A 70 2.37 -18.92 18.63
N THR A 71 3.13 -20.00 18.75
CA THR A 71 4.41 -20.17 18.06
C THR A 71 4.18 -20.36 16.56
N LEU A 72 5.22 -20.22 15.74
CA LEU A 72 5.09 -20.43 14.28
C LEU A 72 4.53 -21.82 13.94
N ASP A 73 4.97 -22.85 14.68
CA ASP A 73 4.54 -24.25 14.46
C ASP A 73 3.07 -24.51 14.88
N GLU A 74 2.50 -23.65 15.73
CA GLU A 74 1.10 -23.75 16.19
C GLU A 74 0.15 -22.92 15.32
N LEU A 75 0.70 -22.03 14.48
CA LEU A 75 -0.10 -21.20 13.58
C LEU A 75 -0.67 -22.03 12.42
N PRO A 76 -1.89 -21.71 11.93
CA PRO A 76 -2.42 -22.35 10.74
C PRO A 76 -1.54 -22.18 9.51
N ASP A 77 -1.48 -23.15 8.61
CA ASP A 77 -0.64 -23.19 7.41
C ASP A 77 -0.75 -21.94 6.50
N TYR A 78 -1.89 -21.24 6.53
CA TYR A 78 -2.09 -20.02 5.76
C TYR A 78 -1.48 -18.75 6.40
N VAL A 79 -0.92 -18.87 7.60
CA VAL A 79 -0.18 -17.81 8.29
C VAL A 79 1.30 -18.09 8.10
N GLU A 80 1.84 -17.59 7.01
CA GLU A 80 3.18 -17.89 6.55
C GLU A 80 4.22 -16.93 7.18
N PRO A 81 5.45 -17.37 7.48
CA PRO A 81 6.52 -16.48 7.91
C PRO A 81 6.95 -15.57 6.73
N ILE A 82 7.41 -14.36 7.04
CA ILE A 82 7.85 -13.39 6.02
C ILE A 82 9.03 -13.92 5.20
N GLU A 83 9.87 -14.76 5.80
CA GLU A 83 11.03 -15.36 5.15
C GLU A 83 10.63 -16.19 3.91
N ASP A 84 9.45 -16.82 3.93
CA ASP A 84 8.94 -17.57 2.78
C ASP A 84 8.68 -16.67 1.58
N LEU A 85 8.21 -15.44 1.83
CA LEU A 85 8.06 -14.41 0.79
C LEU A 85 9.43 -13.93 0.30
N LEU A 86 10.36 -13.68 1.20
CA LEU A 86 11.69 -13.17 0.87
C LEU A 86 12.57 -14.21 0.16
N ASN A 87 12.22 -15.49 0.25
CA ASN A 87 12.84 -16.56 -0.52
C ASN A 87 12.33 -16.64 -1.98
N LYS A 88 11.29 -15.88 -2.35
CA LYS A 88 10.77 -15.85 -3.74
C LYS A 88 11.63 -14.93 -4.60
N LYS A 89 12.40 -15.51 -5.51
CA LYS A 89 13.34 -14.78 -6.39
C LYS A 89 12.68 -13.66 -7.18
N ASP A 90 11.49 -13.90 -7.73
CA ASP A 90 10.76 -12.90 -8.51
C ASP A 90 10.31 -11.72 -7.64
N PHE A 91 9.89 -11.97 -6.39
CA PHE A 91 9.54 -10.92 -5.45
C PHE A 91 10.77 -10.03 -5.15
N ILE A 92 11.89 -10.64 -4.79
CA ILE A 92 13.14 -9.93 -4.48
C ILE A 92 13.63 -9.15 -5.69
N ARG A 93 13.72 -9.77 -6.86
CA ARG A 93 14.15 -9.11 -8.10
C ARG A 93 13.30 -7.88 -8.42
N ARG A 94 11.97 -7.99 -8.36
CA ARG A 94 11.07 -6.88 -8.60
C ARG A 94 11.31 -5.73 -7.62
N TRP A 95 11.50 -6.05 -6.33
CA TRP A 95 11.70 -5.08 -5.26
C TRP A 95 13.07 -4.40 -5.29
N THR A 96 14.15 -5.18 -5.47
CA THR A 96 15.51 -4.68 -5.34
C THR A 96 16.11 -4.15 -6.65
N GLU A 97 15.66 -4.68 -7.81
CA GLU A 97 16.27 -4.40 -9.10
C GLU A 97 15.35 -3.61 -10.05
N GLU A 98 14.02 -3.79 -9.95
CA GLU A 98 13.08 -3.27 -10.95
C GLU A 98 12.25 -2.06 -10.46
N GLY A 99 12.57 -1.51 -9.30
CA GLY A 99 11.95 -0.30 -8.77
C GLY A 99 10.56 -0.48 -8.15
N ALA A 100 10.11 -1.71 -7.92
CA ALA A 100 8.86 -1.97 -7.23
C ALA A 100 8.94 -1.57 -5.75
N PHE A 101 7.77 -1.35 -5.13
CA PHE A 101 7.65 -0.78 -3.79
C PHE A 101 7.05 -1.78 -2.81
N THR A 102 7.57 -1.86 -1.58
CA THR A 102 7.04 -2.72 -0.53
C THR A 102 6.61 -1.90 0.68
N CYS A 103 5.34 -2.04 1.07
CA CYS A 103 4.77 -1.45 2.28
C CYS A 103 4.58 -2.54 3.35
N PHE A 104 5.23 -2.40 4.49
CA PHE A 104 5.03 -3.28 5.64
C PHE A 104 4.09 -2.61 6.65
N GLU A 105 2.87 -3.16 6.84
CA GLU A 105 2.00 -2.70 7.91
C GLU A 105 2.22 -3.54 9.18
N PHE A 106 2.70 -2.91 10.24
CA PHE A 106 2.82 -3.56 11.55
C PHE A 106 1.50 -3.52 12.30
N LYS A 107 0.95 -4.69 12.59
CA LYS A 107 -0.29 -4.86 13.36
C LYS A 107 -0.01 -4.90 14.86
N SER A 108 -0.83 -4.18 15.63
CA SER A 108 -0.83 -4.30 17.08
C SER A 108 -1.61 -5.54 17.51
N PRO A 109 -1.17 -6.24 18.57
CA PRO A 109 -1.96 -7.28 19.20
C PRO A 109 -3.33 -6.78 19.65
N HIS A 110 -4.34 -7.65 19.60
CA HIS A 110 -5.62 -7.36 20.22
C HIS A 110 -5.43 -7.29 21.75
N PRO A 111 -5.97 -6.26 22.43
CA PRO A 111 -5.74 -6.12 23.88
C PRO A 111 -6.16 -7.33 24.72
N SER A 112 -7.21 -8.06 24.28
CA SER A 112 -7.66 -9.27 24.97
C SER A 112 -6.72 -10.47 24.87
N SER A 113 -5.68 -10.41 24.01
CA SER A 113 -4.61 -11.41 23.97
C SER A 113 -3.70 -11.32 25.21
N GLY A 114 -3.77 -10.21 25.96
CA GLY A 114 -2.83 -9.93 27.06
C GLY A 114 -1.43 -9.50 26.59
N LYS A 115 -1.11 -9.66 25.30
CA LYS A 115 0.20 -9.30 24.74
C LYS A 115 0.34 -7.77 24.59
N ALA A 116 1.57 -7.29 24.50
CA ALA A 116 1.91 -5.86 24.38
C ALA A 116 1.24 -4.96 25.44
N GLY A 117 0.99 -5.48 26.65
CA GLY A 117 0.41 -4.75 27.78
C GLY A 117 -1.10 -4.58 27.74
N GLY A 118 -1.80 -5.31 26.90
CA GLY A 118 -3.27 -5.35 26.88
C GLY A 118 -3.91 -3.98 26.65
N TRP A 119 -4.94 -3.64 27.46
CA TRP A 119 -5.72 -2.42 27.27
C TRP A 119 -5.03 -1.13 27.71
N PHE A 120 -4.10 -1.17 28.67
CA PHE A 120 -3.70 0.03 29.41
C PHE A 120 -2.21 0.37 29.36
N ASN A 121 -1.34 -0.51 28.86
CA ASN A 121 0.11 -0.31 28.94
C ASN A 121 0.75 0.12 27.60
N GLY A 122 0.80 1.42 27.36
CA GLY A 122 1.41 1.97 26.14
C GLY A 122 2.93 1.78 26.04
N LYS A 123 3.65 1.51 27.17
CA LYS A 123 5.08 1.21 27.13
C LYS A 123 5.35 -0.19 26.56
N GLU A 124 4.53 -1.16 26.92
CA GLU A 124 4.67 -2.52 26.36
C GLU A 124 4.30 -2.56 24.87
N ARG A 125 3.32 -1.74 24.42
CA ARG A 125 3.07 -1.58 22.97
C ARG A 125 4.26 -0.99 22.23
N GLU A 126 4.93 -0.02 22.82
CA GLU A 126 6.14 0.56 22.23
C GLU A 126 7.27 -0.46 22.13
N LYS A 127 7.47 -1.28 23.19
CA LYS A 127 8.45 -2.38 23.17
C LYS A 127 8.10 -3.42 22.10
N HIS A 128 6.82 -3.79 21.97
CA HIS A 128 6.37 -4.71 20.94
C HIS A 128 6.66 -4.18 19.53
N MET A 129 6.35 -2.91 19.26
CA MET A 129 6.69 -2.29 17.98
C MET A 129 8.21 -2.24 17.76
N ALA A 130 9.00 -1.95 18.80
CA ALA A 130 10.46 -1.96 18.69
C ALA A 130 10.98 -3.36 18.37
N LYS A 131 10.45 -4.40 19.01
CA LYS A 131 10.81 -5.79 18.70
C LYS A 131 10.50 -6.17 17.27
N MET A 132 9.31 -5.81 16.76
CA MET A 132 8.98 -6.03 15.34
C MET A 132 9.94 -5.31 14.39
N ILE A 133 10.41 -4.10 14.75
CA ILE A 133 11.41 -3.37 13.95
C ILE A 133 12.75 -4.08 13.98
N GLU A 134 13.19 -4.57 15.14
CA GLU A 134 14.45 -5.31 15.32
C GLU A 134 14.44 -6.59 14.46
N GLU A 135 13.37 -7.39 14.56
CA GLU A 135 13.21 -8.63 13.79
C GLU A 135 13.19 -8.35 12.28
N LEU A 136 12.40 -7.36 11.82
CA LEU A 136 12.38 -7.04 10.40
C LEU A 136 13.74 -6.52 9.92
N ASN A 137 14.43 -5.73 10.72
CA ASN A 137 15.74 -5.19 10.37
C ASN A 137 16.79 -6.30 10.23
N GLU A 138 16.76 -7.31 11.10
CA GLU A 138 17.64 -8.49 11.05
C GLU A 138 17.34 -9.33 9.80
N ILE A 139 16.06 -9.62 9.52
CA ILE A 139 15.62 -10.38 8.35
C ILE A 139 16.00 -9.67 7.04
N LEU A 140 15.94 -8.34 7.00
CA LEU A 140 16.23 -7.54 5.81
C LEU A 140 17.74 -7.21 5.64
N GLU A 141 18.58 -7.44 6.64
CA GLU A 141 20.02 -7.12 6.58
C GLU A 141 20.74 -7.69 5.33
N PRO A 142 20.46 -8.93 4.89
CA PRO A 142 21.13 -9.50 3.71
C PRO A 142 20.57 -8.99 2.39
N ILE A 143 19.51 -8.18 2.38
CA ILE A 143 18.82 -7.74 1.15
C ILE A 143 19.23 -6.31 0.81
N ASP A 144 19.87 -6.14 -0.35
CA ASP A 144 20.24 -4.81 -0.85
C ASP A 144 19.06 -4.15 -1.59
N PHE A 145 18.24 -3.42 -0.87
CA PHE A 145 17.11 -2.67 -1.42
C PHE A 145 17.28 -1.15 -1.27
N SER A 146 16.67 -0.40 -2.17
CA SER A 146 16.69 1.07 -2.07
C SER A 146 15.86 1.56 -0.90
N GLU A 147 16.39 2.50 -0.09
CA GLU A 147 15.63 3.14 1.00
C GLU A 147 14.32 3.82 0.52
N SER A 148 14.26 4.24 -0.75
CA SER A 148 13.07 4.85 -1.34
C SER A 148 12.05 3.82 -1.87
N SER A 149 12.35 2.52 -1.82
CA SER A 149 11.46 1.44 -2.25
C SER A 149 10.70 0.74 -1.11
N THR A 150 10.85 1.24 0.14
CA THR A 150 10.31 0.55 1.32
C THR A 150 9.80 1.52 2.36
N VAL A 151 8.63 1.21 2.93
CA VAL A 151 8.08 1.92 4.10
C VAL A 151 7.47 0.95 5.10
N ILE A 152 7.67 1.25 6.38
CA ILE A 152 6.95 0.60 7.47
C ILE A 152 5.92 1.57 8.01
N TYR A 153 4.69 1.12 8.18
CA TYR A 153 3.67 1.93 8.79
C TYR A 153 2.75 1.13 9.74
N SER A 154 2.03 1.82 10.59
CA SER A 154 1.11 1.21 11.53
C SER A 154 0.01 2.18 11.93
N PHE A 155 -1.16 1.63 12.29
CA PHE A 155 -2.18 2.39 13.05
C PHE A 155 -1.73 2.63 14.49
N GLU A 156 -0.79 1.85 15.03
CA GLU A 156 -0.26 2.04 16.38
C GLU A 156 0.59 3.32 16.45
N PRO A 157 0.17 4.32 17.23
CA PRO A 157 0.91 5.59 17.32
C PRO A 157 2.33 5.46 17.83
N LYS A 158 2.64 4.37 18.56
CA LYS A 158 3.95 4.11 19.15
C LYS A 158 5.01 3.72 18.14
N ILE A 159 4.64 3.41 16.89
CA ILE A 159 5.63 3.05 15.85
C ILE A 159 6.74 4.10 15.68
N ILE A 160 6.40 5.40 15.74
CA ILE A 160 7.41 6.48 15.58
C ILE A 160 8.31 6.61 16.80
N SER A 161 7.81 6.39 18.02
CA SER A 161 8.67 6.40 19.20
C SER A 161 9.51 5.12 19.32
N ALA A 162 8.97 3.99 18.87
CA ALA A 162 9.69 2.72 18.79
C ALA A 162 10.85 2.80 17.79
N SER A 163 10.61 3.35 16.58
CA SER A 163 11.65 3.48 15.55
C SER A 163 12.85 4.34 15.99
N LYS A 164 12.65 5.27 16.93
CA LYS A 164 13.76 6.08 17.47
C LYS A 164 14.63 5.32 18.47
N LYS A 165 14.17 4.17 18.97
CA LYS A 165 14.89 3.33 19.94
C LYS A 165 15.71 2.23 19.28
N VAL A 166 15.39 1.91 18.05
CA VAL A 166 16.08 0.89 17.26
C VAL A 166 16.99 1.56 16.23
N LYS A 167 18.21 1.06 16.11
CA LYS A 167 19.13 1.53 15.05
C LYS A 167 18.71 0.91 13.73
N THR A 168 18.17 1.72 12.82
CA THR A 168 17.70 1.25 11.53
C THR A 168 17.70 2.38 10.48
N ASN A 169 17.88 2.03 9.22
CA ASN A 169 17.74 2.94 8.06
C ASN A 169 16.33 2.92 7.47
N LEU A 170 15.46 2.03 7.95
CA LEU A 170 14.08 1.90 7.47
C LEU A 170 13.27 3.18 7.70
N LYS A 171 12.32 3.45 6.82
CA LYS A 171 11.48 4.65 6.89
C LYS A 171 10.12 4.31 7.48
N PHE A 172 9.62 5.19 8.34
CA PHE A 172 8.40 4.95 9.11
C PHE A 172 7.34 6.01 8.87
N SER A 173 6.09 5.58 8.91
CA SER A 173 4.93 6.45 8.80
C SER A 173 3.78 6.01 9.72
N ARG A 174 2.79 6.87 9.91
CA ARG A 174 1.58 6.56 10.68
C ARG A 174 0.36 6.51 9.78
N LEU A 175 -0.35 5.40 9.80
CA LEU A 175 -1.64 5.26 9.12
C LEU A 175 -2.71 6.23 9.68
N ARG A 176 -3.53 6.77 8.79
CA ARG A 176 -4.61 7.72 9.11
C ARG A 176 -5.93 7.28 8.47
N PRO A 177 -7.06 7.37 9.18
CA PRO A 177 -7.25 7.96 10.51
C PRO A 177 -6.61 7.13 11.62
N ASN A 178 -6.51 7.71 12.83
CA ASN A 178 -6.18 6.90 14.01
C ASN A 178 -7.38 6.01 14.32
N ILE A 179 -7.26 4.75 13.97
CA ILE A 179 -8.22 3.69 14.33
C ILE A 179 -7.48 2.56 15.05
N ARG A 180 -8.24 1.66 15.62
CA ARG A 180 -7.69 0.40 16.15
C ARG A 180 -7.55 -0.60 15.03
N SER A 181 -6.58 -1.52 15.11
CA SER A 181 -6.39 -2.61 14.16
C SER A 181 -7.39 -3.76 14.38
N TRP A 182 -8.37 -3.58 15.23
CA TRP A 182 -9.37 -4.58 15.62
C TRP A 182 -10.75 -3.96 15.81
N GLY A 183 -11.78 -4.79 15.78
CA GLY A 183 -13.18 -4.43 15.92
C GLY A 183 -13.91 -4.41 14.58
N ASN A 184 -15.24 -4.48 14.65
CA ASN A 184 -16.06 -4.46 13.46
C ASN A 184 -16.04 -3.09 12.76
N TRP A 185 -16.38 -3.07 11.48
CA TRP A 185 -16.35 -1.89 10.62
C TRP A 185 -17.15 -0.69 11.20
N THR A 186 -18.32 -0.95 11.84
CA THR A 186 -19.15 0.11 12.43
C THR A 186 -18.45 0.77 13.62
N SER A 187 -17.88 -0.02 14.52
CA SER A 187 -17.14 0.50 15.68
C SER A 187 -15.90 1.27 15.26
N GLN A 188 -15.18 0.80 14.24
CA GLN A 188 -14.02 1.51 13.69
C GLN A 188 -14.41 2.85 13.07
N ARG A 189 -15.53 2.96 12.36
CA ARG A 189 -16.03 4.24 11.82
C ARG A 189 -16.38 5.24 12.93
N ILE A 190 -17.05 4.77 13.98
CA ILE A 190 -17.37 5.62 15.13
C ILE A 190 -16.09 6.16 15.77
N VAL A 191 -15.09 5.30 15.98
CA VAL A 191 -13.79 5.71 16.56
C VAL A 191 -13.01 6.62 15.62
N ALA A 192 -13.13 6.44 14.30
CA ALA A 192 -12.46 7.27 13.31
C ALA A 192 -13.07 8.67 13.13
N THR A 193 -14.38 8.83 13.41
CA THR A 193 -15.12 10.09 13.19
C THR A 193 -14.45 11.31 13.83
N PRO A 194 -14.03 11.31 15.11
CA PRO A 194 -13.30 12.42 15.69
C PRO A 194 -12.00 12.75 14.96
N SER A 195 -11.32 11.72 14.44
CA SER A 195 -10.07 11.90 13.67
C SER A 195 -10.32 12.66 12.37
N PHE A 196 -11.41 12.38 11.66
CA PHE A 196 -11.80 13.14 10.46
C PHE A 196 -12.21 14.57 10.77
N ILE A 197 -12.95 14.79 11.86
CA ILE A 197 -13.41 16.13 12.26
C ILE A 197 -12.25 17.01 12.70
N LEU A 198 -11.38 16.51 13.57
CA LEU A 198 -10.32 17.29 14.21
C LEU A 198 -9.06 17.47 13.36
N ASN A 199 -8.85 16.62 12.34
CA ASN A 199 -7.63 16.60 11.57
C ASN A 199 -7.93 16.66 10.06
N SER A 200 -7.83 17.86 9.48
CA SER A 200 -7.83 17.97 8.01
C SER A 200 -6.59 17.32 7.41
N LEU A 201 -6.69 16.83 6.17
CA LEU A 201 -5.56 16.19 5.48
C LEU A 201 -4.31 17.09 5.42
N PRO A 202 -4.40 18.41 5.13
CA PRO A 202 -3.25 19.31 5.23
C PRO A 202 -2.57 19.32 6.59
N ARG A 203 -3.35 19.28 7.67
CA ARG A 203 -2.81 19.22 9.05
C ARG A 203 -2.08 17.90 9.33
N LEU A 204 -2.62 16.81 8.82
CA LEU A 204 -1.98 15.49 8.93
C LEU A 204 -0.67 15.44 8.15
N MET A 205 -0.64 15.98 6.92
CA MET A 205 0.60 16.08 6.13
C MET A 205 1.69 16.88 6.87
N GLU A 206 1.33 18.02 7.45
CA GLU A 206 2.27 18.83 8.21
C GLU A 206 2.83 18.08 9.43
N LYS A 207 1.97 17.32 10.13
CA LYS A 207 2.38 16.48 11.26
C LYS A 207 3.35 15.39 10.83
N GLN A 208 3.06 14.68 9.74
CA GLN A 208 3.94 13.64 9.21
C GLN A 208 5.30 14.20 8.76
N ARG A 209 5.32 15.38 8.13
CA ARG A 209 6.58 16.06 7.78
C ARG A 209 7.43 16.38 9.01
N ARG A 210 6.82 16.86 10.10
CA ARG A 210 7.53 17.11 11.37
C ARG A 210 8.06 15.82 12.00
N GLU A 211 7.36 14.72 11.82
CA GLU A 211 7.78 13.37 12.25
C GLU A 211 8.86 12.79 11.31
N LYS A 212 9.25 13.50 10.24
CA LYS A 212 10.18 13.06 9.17
C LYS A 212 9.72 11.79 8.46
N SER A 213 8.43 11.55 8.43
CA SER A 213 7.85 10.44 7.65
C SER A 213 7.98 10.72 6.15
N PRO A 214 8.34 9.74 5.31
CA PRO A 214 8.55 9.96 3.88
C PRO A 214 7.23 10.19 3.12
N MET A 215 6.11 9.74 3.68
CA MET A 215 4.81 9.77 3.04
C MET A 215 3.67 9.79 4.07
N LEU A 216 2.45 10.08 3.63
CA LEU A 216 1.23 9.99 4.42
C LEU A 216 0.34 8.86 3.91
N PRO A 217 0.22 7.71 4.61
CA PRO A 217 -0.77 6.71 4.30
C PRO A 217 -2.11 7.11 4.91
N CYS A 218 -3.15 7.24 4.09
CA CYS A 218 -4.45 7.68 4.57
C CYS A 218 -5.63 7.03 3.86
N SER A 219 -6.78 6.99 4.54
CA SER A 219 -8.03 6.53 3.98
C SER A 219 -8.53 7.46 2.87
N LEU A 220 -9.10 6.87 1.80
CA LEU A 220 -9.78 7.59 0.71
C LEU A 220 -10.85 8.58 1.21
N GLN A 221 -11.44 8.35 2.37
CA GLN A 221 -12.45 9.20 2.97
C GLN A 221 -11.96 10.64 3.28
N TYR A 222 -10.65 10.86 3.40
CA TYR A 222 -10.10 12.23 3.49
C TYR A 222 -10.18 13.02 2.19
N LEU A 223 -10.32 12.35 1.05
CA LEU A 223 -10.28 12.94 -0.29
C LEU A 223 -11.62 12.87 -1.02
N LYS A 224 -12.42 11.84 -0.73
CA LYS A 224 -13.69 11.57 -1.40
C LYS A 224 -14.72 11.05 -0.40
N GLY A 225 -15.95 11.57 -0.45
CA GLY A 225 -17.05 11.17 0.42
C GLY A 225 -17.50 12.30 1.37
N ILE A 226 -18.47 11.98 2.22
CA ILE A 226 -19.06 12.93 3.17
C ILE A 226 -18.02 13.35 4.22
N GLU A 227 -17.21 12.42 4.68
CA GLU A 227 -16.18 12.63 5.70
C GLU A 227 -15.16 13.69 5.29
N SER A 228 -14.85 13.80 3.99
CA SER A 228 -13.95 14.84 3.48
C SER A 228 -14.46 16.26 3.71
N ASN A 229 -15.77 16.43 3.97
CA ASN A 229 -16.41 17.71 4.23
C ASN A 229 -16.59 18.02 5.72
N LEU A 230 -16.44 17.03 6.59
CA LEU A 230 -16.67 17.16 8.04
C LEU A 230 -15.49 17.78 8.78
N SER A 231 -14.33 17.89 8.14
CA SER A 231 -13.10 18.34 8.77
C SER A 231 -13.14 19.80 9.19
N LEU A 232 -12.81 20.06 10.46
CA LEU A 232 -12.53 21.40 10.96
C LEU A 232 -11.23 21.91 10.33
N GLY A 233 -11.37 22.77 9.33
CA GLY A 233 -10.24 23.32 8.60
C GLY A 233 -10.43 23.29 7.08
N ARG A 234 -9.32 23.39 6.35
CA ARG A 234 -9.38 23.46 4.89
C ARG A 234 -9.59 22.07 4.30
N THR A 235 -10.76 21.84 3.75
CA THR A 235 -11.07 20.60 3.02
C THR A 235 -10.32 20.56 1.70
N VAL A 236 -9.83 19.37 1.34
CA VAL A 236 -9.18 19.03 0.07
C VAL A 236 -9.90 17.87 -0.61
N GLY A 237 -9.56 17.55 -1.84
CA GLY A 237 -10.20 16.45 -2.56
C GLY A 237 -9.57 16.25 -3.94
N LEU A 238 -10.20 15.41 -4.75
CA LEU A 238 -9.63 14.93 -6.02
C LEU A 238 -10.12 15.70 -7.26
N GLN A 239 -10.95 16.76 -7.10
CA GLN A 239 -11.51 17.50 -8.23
C GLN A 239 -11.64 19.02 -7.92
N GLY A 240 -11.63 19.84 -8.97
CA GLY A 240 -11.87 21.28 -8.94
C GLY A 240 -11.04 22.02 -7.89
N LYS A 241 -11.61 23.04 -7.26
CA LYS A 241 -10.94 23.86 -6.23
C LYS A 241 -10.38 23.08 -5.06
N LYS A 242 -10.92 21.87 -4.77
CA LYS A 242 -10.39 21.01 -3.70
C LYS A 242 -9.08 20.33 -4.13
N LEU A 243 -8.94 19.96 -5.40
CA LEU A 243 -7.71 19.43 -5.97
C LEU A 243 -6.62 20.51 -6.03
N GLU A 244 -6.96 21.72 -6.46
CA GLU A 244 -6.02 22.86 -6.46
C GLU A 244 -5.47 23.11 -5.04
N ARG A 245 -6.34 23.07 -4.04
CA ARG A 245 -5.93 23.19 -2.64
C ARG A 245 -5.04 22.02 -2.19
N LEU A 246 -5.38 20.78 -2.58
CA LEU A 246 -4.58 19.60 -2.29
C LEU A 246 -3.17 19.77 -2.87
N THR A 247 -3.05 20.13 -4.13
CA THR A 247 -1.78 20.36 -4.82
C THR A 247 -0.95 21.44 -4.11
N LYS A 248 -1.57 22.58 -3.76
CA LYS A 248 -0.93 23.67 -3.03
C LYS A 248 -0.40 23.26 -1.66
N PHE A 249 -1.15 22.49 -0.87
CA PHE A 249 -0.72 22.04 0.45
C PHE A 249 0.25 20.87 0.40
N ARG A 250 0.06 19.98 -0.58
CA ARG A 250 0.88 18.79 -0.73
C ARG A 250 2.31 19.11 -1.14
N LYS A 251 2.49 20.03 -2.11
CA LYS A 251 3.82 20.46 -2.59
C LYS A 251 4.70 19.27 -3.03
N GLY A 252 4.07 18.25 -3.61
CA GLY A 252 4.73 17.00 -3.96
C GLY A 252 4.82 15.95 -2.84
N TYR A 253 4.48 16.27 -1.60
CA TYR A 253 4.56 15.29 -0.50
C TYR A 253 3.74 14.03 -0.82
N PRO A 254 4.33 12.82 -0.75
CA PRO A 254 3.68 11.59 -1.14
C PRO A 254 2.48 11.27 -0.25
N ILE A 255 1.37 10.85 -0.87
CA ILE A 255 0.17 10.39 -0.17
C ILE A 255 -0.23 9.05 -0.75
N TYR A 256 -0.33 8.03 0.11
CA TYR A 256 -0.74 6.68 -0.22
C TYR A 256 -2.15 6.45 0.31
N VAL A 257 -3.07 6.08 -0.59
CA VAL A 257 -4.51 6.08 -0.31
C VAL A 257 -5.07 4.67 -0.33
N TRP A 258 -5.72 4.28 0.76
CA TRP A 258 -6.38 2.98 0.89
C TRP A 258 -7.86 3.13 1.29
N PRO A 259 -8.75 2.23 0.87
CA PRO A 259 -8.58 1.41 -0.32
C PRO A 259 -8.67 2.27 -1.58
N SER A 260 -7.86 1.99 -2.59
CA SER A 260 -8.07 2.51 -3.93
C SER A 260 -9.18 1.69 -4.58
N LYS A 261 -10.31 2.34 -4.84
CA LYS A 261 -11.43 1.72 -5.53
C LYS A 261 -11.38 2.08 -7.01
N SER A 262 -11.93 1.23 -7.89
CA SER A 262 -11.97 1.43 -9.33
C SER A 262 -12.51 2.82 -9.71
N ASN A 263 -13.53 3.32 -9.03
CA ASN A 263 -14.11 4.65 -9.25
C ASN A 263 -13.28 5.85 -8.75
N ALA A 264 -12.14 5.60 -8.12
CA ALA A 264 -11.25 6.64 -7.61
C ALA A 264 -9.82 6.51 -8.14
N GLU A 265 -9.42 5.34 -8.64
CA GLU A 265 -8.04 5.04 -9.02
C GLU A 265 -7.48 6.05 -10.03
N ARG A 266 -8.22 6.31 -11.13
CA ARG A 266 -7.81 7.29 -12.13
C ARG A 266 -7.65 8.70 -11.54
N MET A 267 -8.60 9.13 -10.70
CA MET A 267 -8.54 10.44 -10.05
C MET A 267 -7.35 10.57 -9.08
N LEU A 268 -6.99 9.48 -8.39
CA LEU A 268 -5.81 9.44 -7.51
C LEU A 268 -4.54 9.63 -8.34
N LEU A 269 -4.36 8.85 -9.40
CA LEU A 269 -3.19 8.95 -10.28
C LEU A 269 -3.10 10.34 -10.96
N ASP A 270 -4.22 10.87 -11.44
CA ASP A 270 -4.26 12.21 -12.05
C ASP A 270 -3.91 13.32 -11.05
N ALA A 271 -4.25 13.12 -9.77
CA ALA A 271 -3.82 14.00 -8.68
C ALA A 271 -2.36 13.77 -8.24
N GLY A 272 -1.65 12.80 -8.81
CA GLY A 272 -0.29 12.43 -8.44
C GLY A 272 -0.21 11.67 -7.11
N LEU A 273 -1.24 10.90 -6.76
CA LEU A 273 -1.32 10.11 -5.52
C LEU A 273 -1.15 8.63 -5.82
N THR A 274 -0.63 7.89 -4.85
CA THR A 274 -0.54 6.43 -4.90
C THR A 274 -1.83 5.81 -4.38
N GLY A 275 -2.32 4.77 -5.06
CA GLY A 275 -3.49 3.99 -4.64
C GLY A 275 -3.13 2.56 -4.23
N LEU A 276 -3.67 2.09 -3.09
CA LEU A 276 -3.59 0.69 -2.68
C LEU A 276 -4.86 0.00 -3.15
N THR A 277 -4.74 -0.90 -4.12
CA THR A 277 -5.91 -1.52 -4.78
C THR A 277 -6.31 -2.84 -4.14
N ASP A 278 -7.63 -3.03 -4.03
CA ASP A 278 -8.25 -4.27 -3.54
C ASP A 278 -8.63 -5.24 -4.67
N ASP A 279 -8.33 -4.92 -5.94
CA ASP A 279 -8.73 -5.74 -7.07
C ASP A 279 -7.65 -5.83 -8.15
N LEU A 280 -7.03 -6.99 -8.25
CA LEU A 280 -5.98 -7.33 -9.22
C LEU A 280 -6.30 -8.59 -10.03
N ALA A 281 -7.59 -8.87 -10.27
CA ALA A 281 -7.92 -9.96 -11.17
C ALA A 281 -7.35 -9.71 -12.59
N PRO A 282 -6.91 -10.74 -13.33
CA PRO A 282 -6.33 -10.59 -14.68
C PRO A 282 -7.24 -9.84 -15.66
N THR A 283 -8.55 -9.94 -15.48
CA THR A 283 -9.56 -9.27 -16.30
C THR A 283 -10.00 -7.89 -15.78
N SER A 284 -9.43 -7.43 -14.65
CA SER A 284 -9.68 -6.10 -14.09
C SER A 284 -8.91 -5.01 -14.84
N VAL A 285 -9.15 -4.91 -16.15
CA VAL A 285 -8.44 -4.00 -17.07
C VAL A 285 -9.23 -2.75 -17.46
N THR A 286 -10.44 -2.60 -16.93
CA THR A 286 -11.30 -1.44 -17.19
C THR A 286 -11.72 -0.79 -15.87
N LEU A 287 -11.57 0.52 -15.77
CA LEU A 287 -12.02 1.32 -14.62
C LEU A 287 -13.51 1.71 -14.77
N ASP A 288 -14.16 2.06 -13.65
CA ASP A 288 -15.54 2.58 -13.66
C ASP A 288 -15.71 3.83 -14.53
N SER A 289 -14.62 4.55 -14.80
CA SER A 289 -14.61 5.69 -15.72
C SER A 289 -14.67 5.31 -17.20
N GLY A 290 -14.63 4.01 -17.53
CA GLY A 290 -14.59 3.51 -18.91
C GLY A 290 -13.20 3.51 -19.55
N HIS A 291 -12.16 3.99 -18.84
CA HIS A 291 -10.79 3.96 -19.36
C HIS A 291 -10.11 2.62 -19.09
N ALA A 292 -9.17 2.26 -19.95
CA ALA A 292 -8.32 1.11 -19.72
C ALA A 292 -7.41 1.34 -18.49
N ARG A 293 -7.25 0.30 -17.69
CA ARG A 293 -6.50 0.32 -16.46
C ARG A 293 -5.04 -0.02 -16.69
N TRP A 294 -4.14 0.82 -16.18
CA TRP A 294 -2.70 0.59 -16.19
C TRP A 294 -2.20 0.49 -14.76
N THR A 295 -1.74 -0.69 -14.34
CA THR A 295 -1.39 -0.99 -12.95
C THR A 295 0.07 -0.72 -12.59
N LYS A 296 0.90 -0.36 -13.57
CA LYS A 296 2.35 -0.07 -13.38
C LYS A 296 2.72 1.36 -13.78
N PRO A 297 2.01 2.40 -13.30
CA PRO A 297 2.27 3.77 -13.75
C PRO A 297 3.64 4.31 -13.36
N ALA A 298 4.31 3.75 -12.36
CA ALA A 298 5.66 4.14 -11.95
C ALA A 298 6.74 3.21 -12.50
N THR A 299 6.60 1.89 -12.32
CA THR A 299 7.63 0.91 -12.74
C THR A 299 7.62 0.61 -14.23
N GLN A 300 6.52 0.96 -14.94
CA GLN A 300 6.41 0.87 -16.40
C GLN A 300 5.62 2.10 -16.90
N PRO A 301 6.25 3.28 -16.88
CA PRO A 301 5.54 4.54 -17.10
C PRO A 301 5.14 4.73 -18.55
N LEU A 302 3.94 5.26 -18.77
CA LEU A 302 3.45 5.61 -20.08
C LEU A 302 3.83 7.05 -20.44
N THR A 303 4.34 7.25 -21.65
CA THR A 303 4.40 8.58 -22.24
C THR A 303 3.00 9.18 -22.43
N ILE A 304 2.91 10.49 -22.65
CA ILE A 304 1.63 11.16 -22.90
C ILE A 304 0.91 10.55 -24.14
N LYS A 305 1.66 10.19 -25.19
CA LYS A 305 1.14 9.57 -26.39
C LYS A 305 0.55 8.17 -26.09
N GLN A 306 1.31 7.32 -25.40
CA GLN A 306 0.88 5.98 -25.01
C GLN A 306 -0.33 6.01 -24.07
N ARG A 307 -0.36 6.98 -23.12
CA ARG A 307 -1.52 7.15 -22.25
C ARG A 307 -2.76 7.52 -23.05
N LYS A 308 -2.63 8.43 -24.02
CA LYS A 308 -3.74 8.81 -24.89
C LYS A 308 -4.22 7.62 -25.74
N GLU A 309 -3.30 6.86 -26.32
CA GLU A 309 -3.63 5.66 -27.08
C GLU A 309 -4.41 4.65 -26.24
N LEU A 310 -3.98 4.41 -25.00
CA LEU A 310 -4.67 3.51 -24.08
C LEU A 310 -6.05 4.05 -23.68
N ASP A 311 -6.18 5.36 -23.46
CA ASP A 311 -7.46 6.00 -23.10
C ASP A 311 -8.46 6.04 -24.28
N ASP A 312 -7.99 6.05 -25.52
CA ASP A 312 -8.81 6.03 -26.74
C ASP A 312 -9.20 4.58 -27.16
N THR A 313 -8.68 3.55 -26.47
CA THR A 313 -8.96 2.14 -26.79
C THR A 313 -10.41 1.78 -26.43
N PRO A 314 -11.20 1.10 -27.31
CA PRO A 314 -12.51 0.59 -26.97
C PRO A 314 -12.51 -0.43 -25.84
N ILE A 315 -13.58 -0.46 -25.03
CA ILE A 315 -13.67 -1.27 -23.80
C ILE A 315 -13.45 -2.76 -24.07
N ASP A 316 -13.98 -3.28 -25.16
CA ASP A 316 -13.86 -4.69 -25.57
C ASP A 316 -12.44 -5.07 -25.99
N GLN A 317 -11.56 -4.10 -26.24
CA GLN A 317 -10.17 -4.30 -26.62
C GLN A 317 -9.18 -4.04 -25.46
N HIS A 318 -9.63 -3.57 -24.29
CA HIS A 318 -8.77 -3.19 -23.19
C HIS A 318 -7.82 -4.31 -22.76
N LEU A 319 -8.29 -5.56 -22.67
CA LEU A 319 -7.47 -6.68 -22.23
C LEU A 319 -6.31 -6.93 -23.21
N ASN A 320 -6.61 -6.96 -24.50
CA ASN A 320 -5.60 -7.18 -25.54
C ASN A 320 -4.58 -6.02 -25.56
N LYS A 321 -5.09 -4.78 -25.54
CA LYS A 321 -4.23 -3.58 -25.59
C LYS A 321 -3.33 -3.45 -24.38
N VAL A 322 -3.84 -3.69 -23.18
CA VAL A 322 -3.02 -3.69 -21.95
C VAL A 322 -1.95 -4.76 -22.01
N ASN A 323 -2.27 -5.97 -22.46
CA ASN A 323 -1.30 -7.06 -22.56
C ASN A 323 -0.25 -6.81 -23.65
N GLU A 324 -0.62 -6.20 -24.77
CA GLU A 324 0.31 -5.74 -25.80
C GLU A 324 1.29 -4.71 -25.24
N MET A 325 0.76 -3.64 -24.65
CA MET A 325 1.56 -2.54 -24.10
C MET A 325 2.47 -2.99 -22.95
N LYS A 326 2.06 -3.94 -22.12
CA LYS A 326 2.92 -4.53 -21.07
C LYS A 326 4.18 -5.18 -21.65
N LYS A 327 4.14 -5.69 -22.88
CA LYS A 327 5.28 -6.32 -23.57
C LYS A 327 6.14 -5.31 -24.32
N GLU A 328 5.54 -4.26 -24.86
CA GLU A 328 6.21 -3.28 -25.72
C GLU A 328 6.87 -2.13 -24.94
N ILE A 329 6.28 -1.75 -23.82
CA ILE A 329 6.76 -0.60 -23.04
C ILE A 329 7.87 -1.06 -22.11
N PRO A 330 9.09 -0.48 -22.20
CA PRO A 330 10.20 -0.87 -21.34
C PRO A 330 9.91 -0.51 -19.88
N PRO A 331 10.25 -1.38 -18.92
CA PRO A 331 10.13 -1.08 -17.51
C PRO A 331 11.22 -0.08 -17.06
N TRP A 332 10.99 0.56 -15.90
CA TRP A 332 11.84 1.61 -15.37
C TRP A 332 13.33 1.26 -15.31
N HIS A 333 13.67 0.05 -14.90
CA HIS A 333 15.05 -0.40 -14.76
C HIS A 333 15.79 -0.54 -16.11
N GLU A 334 15.08 -0.68 -17.21
CA GLU A 334 15.63 -0.74 -18.57
C GLU A 334 15.75 0.64 -19.22
N LEU A 335 15.08 1.67 -18.68
CA LEU A 335 15.15 3.02 -19.21
C LEU A 335 16.56 3.61 -19.06
N SER A 336 17.00 4.34 -20.06
CA SER A 336 18.21 5.15 -19.99
C SER A 336 18.09 6.28 -18.94
N ASN A 337 19.22 6.82 -18.50
CA ASN A 337 19.23 7.96 -17.57
C ASN A 337 18.47 9.16 -18.14
N SER A 338 18.54 9.39 -19.45
CA SER A 338 17.86 10.51 -20.10
C SER A 338 16.33 10.31 -20.10
N GLU A 339 15.84 9.09 -20.38
CA GLU A 339 14.41 8.79 -20.34
C GLU A 339 13.85 8.89 -18.91
N ARG A 340 14.58 8.37 -17.90
CA ARG A 340 14.20 8.55 -16.49
C ARG A 340 14.12 10.02 -16.10
N LEU A 341 15.08 10.82 -16.52
CA LEU A 341 15.09 12.26 -16.30
C LEU A 341 13.87 12.95 -16.95
N ASP A 342 13.52 12.56 -18.17
CA ASP A 342 12.35 13.09 -18.88
C ASP A 342 11.04 12.74 -18.14
N PHE A 343 10.86 11.50 -17.67
CA PHE A 343 9.71 11.12 -16.87
C PHE A 343 9.61 11.91 -15.57
N ILE A 344 10.72 12.03 -14.81
CA ILE A 344 10.75 12.78 -13.55
C ILE A 344 10.44 14.26 -13.78
N SER A 345 11.00 14.85 -14.82
CA SER A 345 10.76 16.25 -15.19
C SER A 345 9.31 16.51 -15.55
N ASN A 346 8.70 15.59 -16.34
CA ASN A 346 7.29 15.66 -16.70
C ASN A 346 6.38 15.50 -15.49
N TRP A 347 6.66 14.55 -14.59
CA TRP A 347 5.91 14.33 -13.35
C TRP A 347 6.02 15.54 -12.41
N LYS A 348 7.23 16.06 -12.21
CA LYS A 348 7.46 17.26 -11.40
C LYS A 348 6.64 18.43 -11.93
N LYS A 349 6.64 18.68 -13.22
CA LYS A 349 5.85 19.74 -13.88
C LYS A 349 4.35 19.49 -13.70
N ARG A 350 3.87 18.26 -14.00
CA ARG A 350 2.46 17.91 -13.94
C ARG A 350 1.87 18.06 -12.54
N TRP A 351 2.61 17.66 -11.50
CA TRP A 351 2.12 17.63 -10.13
C TRP A 351 2.75 18.67 -9.20
N SER A 352 3.48 19.65 -9.78
CA SER A 352 4.08 20.78 -9.04
C SER A 352 4.91 20.32 -7.84
N TRP A 353 5.83 19.35 -8.04
CA TRP A 353 6.71 18.89 -6.97
C TRP A 353 7.72 19.98 -6.60
N GLU A 354 7.88 20.28 -5.31
CA GLU A 354 8.80 21.33 -4.84
C GLU A 354 10.27 20.91 -4.85
N ARG A 355 10.57 19.61 -4.70
CA ARG A 355 11.96 19.14 -4.73
C ARG A 355 12.62 19.47 -6.05
N SER A 356 13.91 19.87 -5.97
CA SER A 356 14.69 20.15 -7.19
C SER A 356 14.90 18.89 -8.03
N ILE A 357 15.13 19.07 -9.33
CA ILE A 357 15.42 17.94 -10.24
C ILE A 357 16.68 17.21 -9.77
N GLU A 358 17.72 17.93 -9.36
CA GLU A 358 18.99 17.36 -8.88
C GLU A 358 18.75 16.48 -7.66
N SER A 359 17.90 16.91 -6.71
CA SER A 359 17.56 16.13 -5.53
C SER A 359 16.78 14.87 -5.88
N LEU A 360 15.83 14.94 -6.81
CA LEU A 360 15.06 13.80 -7.30
C LEU A 360 15.96 12.78 -8.02
N ILE A 361 16.81 13.24 -8.90
CA ILE A 361 17.74 12.40 -9.67
C ILE A 361 18.74 11.70 -8.75
N LYS A 362 19.25 12.39 -7.73
CA LYS A 362 20.18 11.79 -6.77
C LYS A 362 19.61 10.55 -6.07
N GLU A 363 18.30 10.50 -5.86
CA GLU A 363 17.61 9.37 -5.22
C GLU A 363 17.12 8.34 -6.23
N THR A 364 17.27 8.58 -7.53
CA THR A 364 16.71 7.74 -8.59
C THR A 364 17.81 6.98 -9.28
N SER A 365 17.59 5.69 -9.46
CA SER A 365 18.44 4.79 -10.22
C SER A 365 17.58 3.80 -11.02
N SER A 366 18.22 2.82 -11.66
CA SER A 366 17.48 1.75 -12.33
C SER A 366 16.59 0.94 -11.35
N SER A 367 17.00 0.82 -10.10
CA SER A 367 16.29 0.05 -9.05
C SER A 367 15.47 0.93 -8.09
N SER A 368 15.43 2.25 -8.28
CA SER A 368 14.66 3.13 -7.41
C SER A 368 13.94 4.23 -8.14
N LEU A 369 12.78 4.62 -7.61
CA LEU A 369 11.94 5.72 -8.08
C LEU A 369 11.76 6.75 -6.97
N PRO A 370 11.52 8.04 -7.31
CA PRO A 370 11.22 9.04 -6.30
C PRO A 370 10.01 8.66 -5.47
N TRP A 371 10.00 8.99 -4.19
CA TRP A 371 8.84 8.82 -3.31
C TRP A 371 7.55 9.44 -3.87
N GLU A 372 7.69 10.56 -4.57
CA GLU A 372 6.61 11.33 -5.17
C GLU A 372 5.92 10.64 -6.34
N ALA A 373 6.59 9.68 -7.01
CA ALA A 373 6.02 8.98 -8.17
C ALA A 373 4.71 8.26 -7.77
N PRO A 374 3.58 8.54 -8.44
CA PRO A 374 2.32 7.88 -8.13
C PRO A 374 2.36 6.43 -8.58
N ARG A 375 1.88 5.55 -7.72
CA ARG A 375 1.93 4.09 -7.88
C ARG A 375 0.55 3.48 -7.74
N ILE A 376 0.40 2.28 -8.27
CA ILE A 376 -0.63 1.34 -7.88
C ILE A 376 0.04 0.22 -7.08
N ILE A 377 -0.41 0.03 -5.85
CA ILE A 377 0.13 -0.96 -4.91
C ILE A 377 -0.93 -2.03 -4.66
N GLY A 378 -0.57 -3.29 -4.77
CA GLY A 378 -1.45 -4.41 -4.43
C GLY A 378 -1.66 -4.47 -2.91
N HIS A 379 -2.86 -4.11 -2.42
CA HIS A 379 -3.21 -4.17 -1.01
C HIS A 379 -3.33 -5.63 -0.58
N ARG A 380 -2.51 -6.10 0.33
CA ARG A 380 -2.37 -7.51 0.73
C ARG A 380 -2.14 -8.45 -0.47
N GLY A 381 -1.39 -7.97 -1.44
CA GLY A 381 -1.18 -8.66 -2.71
C GLY A 381 -2.31 -8.43 -3.70
N THR A 382 -3.29 -9.33 -3.77
CA THR A 382 -4.41 -9.28 -4.73
C THR A 382 -5.65 -8.54 -4.24
N GLY A 383 -5.61 -7.98 -3.03
CA GLY A 383 -6.75 -7.34 -2.36
C GLY A 383 -7.53 -8.31 -1.47
N LYS A 384 -8.53 -7.77 -0.78
CA LYS A 384 -9.34 -8.52 0.20
C LYS A 384 -10.05 -9.71 -0.43
N SER A 385 -9.66 -10.91 -0.06
CA SER A 385 -10.25 -12.15 -0.51
C SER A 385 -11.00 -12.91 0.59
N HIS A 386 -10.66 -12.63 1.86
CA HIS A 386 -11.19 -13.32 3.02
C HIS A 386 -11.77 -12.35 4.04
N ARG A 387 -12.89 -12.71 4.67
CA ARG A 387 -13.45 -11.99 5.83
C ARG A 387 -13.68 -12.98 6.96
N ASN A 388 -12.92 -12.80 8.02
CA ASN A 388 -13.24 -13.50 9.27
C ASN A 388 -14.53 -12.91 9.85
N ARG A 389 -15.56 -13.75 10.06
CA ARG A 389 -16.86 -13.32 10.61
C ARG A 389 -16.82 -13.00 12.11
N SER A 390 -15.72 -13.29 12.78
CA SER A 390 -15.53 -13.15 14.22
C SER A 390 -14.76 -11.88 14.63
N SER A 391 -14.36 -11.03 13.71
CA SER A 391 -13.65 -9.78 14.00
C SER A 391 -14.58 -8.58 14.14
#